data_6c90a03a066328ceaf2e3279e41689dc
#
_entry.id   6c90a03a066328ceaf2e3279e41689dc
#
_cell.length_a   1.000
_cell.length_b   1.000
_cell.length_c   1.000
_cell.angle_alpha   90.00
_cell.angle_beta   90.00
_cell.angle_gamma   90.00
#
_symmetry.space_group_name_H-M   'P 1'
#
loop_
_entity.id
_entity.type
_entity.pdbx_description
1 polymer ?
#
loop_
_entity_poly.entity_id
_entity_poly.type
_entity_poly.pdbx_seq_one_letter_code
_entity_poly.pdbx_strand_id
1 'polypeptide(L)'
;MCIRDRACCAIEMMASAASRHDLERIGMMPRSSPRQADVMIVAGTVTMKMALRVKKLYEQMADPKYVISMGSCATSGGPYWQHGYHVLKGVDLVVPVDVYVPGCPPRPEALIEGLLKLQEKIQTERPLTRKLA
;
A
#
# COMPACT_ATOMS: atom_id res chain seq x y z
N MET A 1 3.07 6.33 -3.61
CA MET A 1 1.81 7.06 -3.72
C MET A 1 0.76 6.41 -2.87
N CYS A 2 -0.03 7.21 -2.20
CA CYS A 2 -1.12 6.72 -1.39
C CYS A 2 -2.43 6.86 -2.13
N ILE A 3 -3.18 5.78 -2.18
CA ILE A 3 -4.49 5.83 -2.80
C ILE A 3 -5.54 5.51 -1.77
N ARG A 4 -6.15 6.56 -1.33
CA ARG A 4 -7.42 6.65 -0.66
C ARG A 4 -7.69 5.89 0.60
N ASP A 5 -7.91 6.82 1.38
CA ASP A 5 -7.95 6.91 2.53
C ASP A 5 -8.76 7.89 3.25
N ARG A 6 -9.80 7.41 3.81
CA ARG A 6 -10.57 8.06 4.84
C ARG A 6 -10.78 7.12 6.02
N ALA A 7 -9.78 6.26 6.23
CA ALA A 7 -9.78 5.29 7.30
C ALA A 7 -8.61 5.56 8.24
N CYS A 8 -8.59 4.89 9.38
CA CYS A 8 -7.58 5.03 10.43
C CYS A 8 -6.15 4.86 9.90
N CYS A 9 -5.94 3.92 8.95
CA CYS A 9 -4.62 3.69 8.34
C CYS A 9 -4.08 4.90 7.59
N ALA A 10 -4.94 5.69 6.96
CA ALA A 10 -4.51 6.90 6.28
C ALA A 10 -4.01 7.97 7.26
N ILE A 11 -4.62 8.06 8.43
CA ILE A 11 -4.19 8.99 9.50
C ILE A 11 -2.82 8.59 10.01
N GLU A 12 -2.58 7.31 10.26
CA GLU A 12 -1.27 6.79 10.68
C GLU A 12 -0.21 6.95 9.59
N MET A 13 -0.59 6.81 8.33
CA MET A 13 0.30 7.10 7.21
C MET A 13 0.65 8.59 7.12
N MET A 14 -0.30 9.51 7.35
CA MET A 14 -0.01 10.94 7.46
C MET A 14 0.91 11.23 8.65
N ALA A 15 0.70 10.56 9.79
CA ALA A 15 1.58 10.67 10.94
C ALA A 15 3.01 10.18 10.64
N SER A 16 3.17 9.15 9.82
CA SER A 16 4.49 8.68 9.40
C SER A 16 5.22 9.65 8.47
N ALA A 17 4.48 10.46 7.71
CA ALA A 17 5.04 11.52 6.89
C ALA A 17 5.30 12.83 7.65
N ALA A 18 4.77 12.95 8.88
CA ALA A 18 4.96 14.14 9.70
C ALA A 18 6.38 14.22 10.29
N SER A 19 6.72 15.38 10.83
CA SER A 19 8.07 15.70 11.33
C SER A 19 8.63 14.72 12.36
N ARG A 20 7.76 14.03 13.11
CA ARG A 20 8.19 13.07 14.13
C ARG A 20 8.85 11.81 13.55
N HIS A 21 8.38 11.36 12.41
CA HIS A 21 8.83 10.13 11.75
C HIS A 21 9.59 10.38 10.45
N ASP A 22 9.12 11.35 9.67
CA ASP A 22 9.74 11.85 8.45
C ASP A 22 10.11 10.75 7.43
N LEU A 23 9.13 10.33 6.63
CA LEU A 23 9.34 9.34 5.57
C LEU A 23 10.36 9.81 4.51
N GLU A 24 10.52 11.11 4.33
CA GLU A 24 11.42 11.65 3.32
C GLU A 24 12.88 11.31 3.62
N ARG A 25 13.27 11.20 4.91
CA ARG A 25 14.63 10.80 5.31
C ARG A 25 15.03 9.40 4.83
N ILE A 26 14.05 8.52 4.56
CA ILE A 26 14.31 7.19 4.01
C ILE A 26 14.04 7.12 2.50
N GLY A 27 13.93 8.28 1.85
CA GLY A 27 13.77 8.40 0.40
C GLY A 27 12.36 8.21 -0.11
N MET A 28 11.34 8.27 0.74
CA MET A 28 9.94 8.06 0.38
C MET A 28 9.19 9.38 0.33
N MET A 29 8.88 9.86 -0.87
CA MET A 29 8.10 11.08 -1.08
C MET A 29 6.70 10.76 -1.60
N PRO A 30 5.63 11.26 -0.95
CA PRO A 30 4.27 11.10 -1.44
C PRO A 30 4.06 11.81 -2.79
N ARG A 31 3.42 11.12 -3.72
CA ARG A 31 3.05 11.68 -5.02
C ARG A 31 1.56 11.51 -5.28
N SER A 32 0.92 12.50 -5.85
CA SER A 32 -0.51 12.50 -6.15
C SER A 32 -0.87 11.74 -7.43
N SER A 33 0.07 11.64 -8.36
CA SER A 33 -0.15 10.96 -9.64
C SER A 33 0.43 9.53 -9.64
N PRO A 34 -0.33 8.52 -10.12
CA PRO A 34 0.17 7.15 -10.25
C PRO A 34 1.34 7.05 -11.22
N ARG A 35 1.42 7.92 -12.21
CA ARG A 35 2.48 7.93 -13.22
C ARG A 35 3.85 8.38 -12.68
N GLN A 36 3.85 9.01 -11.50
CA GLN A 36 5.06 9.50 -10.82
C GLN A 36 5.41 8.65 -9.58
N ALA A 37 4.72 7.52 -9.39
CA ALA A 37 4.86 6.70 -8.21
C ALA A 37 5.32 5.29 -8.58
N ASP A 38 6.31 4.78 -7.86
CA ASP A 38 6.83 3.42 -7.98
C ASP A 38 6.19 2.47 -6.95
N VAL A 39 5.71 3.02 -5.83
CA VAL A 39 5.10 2.26 -4.74
C VAL A 39 3.66 2.73 -4.52
N MET A 40 2.73 1.78 -4.51
CA MET A 40 1.34 1.99 -4.14
C MET A 40 1.10 1.50 -2.72
N ILE A 41 0.65 2.38 -1.83
CA ILE A 41 0.21 1.99 -0.49
C ILE A 41 -1.32 1.96 -0.49
N VAL A 42 -1.89 0.80 -0.26
CA VAL A 42 -3.33 0.63 -0.09
C VAL A 42 -3.64 0.68 1.41
N ALA A 43 -4.22 1.78 1.85
CA ALA A 43 -4.50 2.05 3.26
C ALA A 43 -6.01 2.17 3.50
N GLY A 44 -6.56 1.28 4.31
CA GLY A 44 -7.98 1.29 4.67
C GLY A 44 -8.82 0.26 3.94
N THR A 45 -10.13 0.31 4.18
CA THR A 45 -11.09 -0.64 3.64
C THR A 45 -11.30 -0.45 2.14
N VAL A 46 -11.08 -1.50 1.38
CA VAL A 46 -11.35 -1.52 -0.07
C VAL A 46 -12.77 -2.03 -0.31
N THR A 47 -13.61 -1.21 -0.90
CA THR A 47 -14.95 -1.63 -1.31
C THR A 47 -14.93 -2.21 -2.71
N MET A 48 -15.90 -3.08 -3.02
CA MET A 48 -16.08 -3.67 -4.36
C MET A 48 -16.12 -2.59 -5.47
N LYS A 49 -16.80 -1.48 -5.19
CA LYS A 49 -16.89 -0.32 -6.10
C LYS A 49 -15.53 0.34 -6.33
N MET A 50 -14.67 0.36 -5.30
CA MET A 50 -13.33 0.94 -5.39
C MET A 50 -12.28 -0.02 -5.96
N ALA A 51 -12.52 -1.32 -5.90
CA ALA A 51 -11.61 -2.34 -6.41
C ALA A 51 -11.23 -2.10 -7.88
N LEU A 52 -12.20 -1.77 -8.71
CA LEU A 52 -11.98 -1.44 -10.12
C LEU A 52 -11.09 -0.19 -10.31
N ARG A 53 -11.24 0.78 -9.41
CA ARG A 53 -10.40 2.00 -9.43
C ARG A 53 -8.97 1.72 -8.99
N VAL A 54 -8.80 0.89 -7.97
CA VAL A 54 -7.48 0.45 -7.50
C VAL A 54 -6.74 -0.28 -8.62
N LYS A 55 -7.41 -1.22 -9.30
CA LYS A 55 -6.86 -1.93 -10.44
C LYS A 55 -6.41 -0.97 -11.55
N LYS A 56 -7.27 -0.04 -11.94
CA LYS A 56 -6.96 0.95 -12.97
C LYS A 56 -5.77 1.83 -12.59
N LEU A 57 -5.66 2.23 -11.34
CA LEU A 57 -4.53 3.03 -10.86
C LEU A 57 -3.22 2.22 -10.86
N TYR A 58 -3.29 0.94 -10.49
CA TYR A 58 -2.15 0.03 -10.59
C TYR A 58 -1.66 -0.13 -12.05
N GLU A 59 -2.58 -0.25 -13.01
CA GLU A 59 -2.25 -0.32 -14.43
C GLU A 59 -1.60 0.96 -14.96
N GLN A 60 -1.93 2.13 -14.38
CA GLN A 60 -1.37 3.43 -14.74
C GLN A 60 0.03 3.70 -14.16
N MET A 61 0.49 2.89 -13.22
CA MET A 61 1.84 3.01 -12.67
C MET A 61 2.87 2.47 -13.66
N ALA A 62 4.03 3.14 -13.69
CA ALA A 62 5.17 2.69 -14.48
C ALA A 62 5.81 1.43 -13.86
N ASP A 63 6.42 0.60 -14.69
CA ASP A 63 7.24 -0.52 -14.20
C ASP A 63 8.69 -0.06 -13.93
N PRO A 64 9.34 -0.53 -12.87
CA PRO A 64 8.88 -1.48 -11.85
C PRO A 64 7.92 -0.84 -10.84
N LYS A 65 6.89 -1.56 -10.43
CA LYS A 65 5.86 -1.10 -9.48
C LYS A 65 5.67 -2.10 -8.35
N TYR A 66 5.45 -1.59 -7.16
CA TYR A 66 5.31 -2.36 -5.94
C TYR A 66 4.06 -1.95 -5.17
N VAL A 67 3.47 -2.89 -4.44
CA VAL A 67 2.24 -2.66 -3.68
C VAL A 67 2.43 -3.06 -2.23
N ILE A 68 2.08 -2.15 -1.32
CA ILE A 68 2.01 -2.40 0.12
C ILE A 68 0.55 -2.41 0.55
N SER A 69 0.13 -3.48 1.20
CA SER A 69 -1.16 -3.57 1.87
C SER A 69 -1.00 -3.15 3.33
N MET A 70 -1.56 -1.98 3.68
CA MET A 70 -1.47 -1.42 5.04
C MET A 70 -2.72 -1.70 5.85
N GLY A 71 -2.54 -2.46 6.91
CA GLY A 71 -3.57 -2.75 7.90
C GLY A 71 -4.51 -3.89 7.52
N SER A 72 -5.26 -4.36 8.51
CA SER A 72 -6.14 -5.52 8.40
C SER A 72 -7.26 -5.32 7.38
N CYS A 73 -7.77 -4.09 7.22
CA CYS A 73 -8.83 -3.80 6.26
C CYS A 73 -8.41 -4.03 4.81
N ALA A 74 -7.20 -3.60 4.43
CA ALA A 74 -6.67 -3.83 3.09
C ALA A 74 -6.24 -5.28 2.89
N THR A 75 -5.74 -5.93 3.95
CA THR A 75 -5.21 -7.29 3.88
C THR A 75 -6.30 -8.36 3.80
N SER A 76 -7.38 -8.22 4.58
CA SER A 76 -8.41 -9.26 4.72
C SER A 76 -9.85 -8.74 4.86
N GLY A 77 -10.07 -7.44 4.69
CA GLY A 77 -11.36 -6.81 4.97
C GLY A 77 -11.54 -6.36 6.42
N GLY A 78 -10.65 -6.75 7.34
CA GLY A 78 -10.63 -6.34 8.74
C GLY A 78 -11.92 -6.62 9.51
N PRO A 79 -12.39 -5.70 10.36
CA PRO A 79 -13.60 -5.86 11.16
C PRO A 79 -14.89 -6.03 10.33
N TYR A 80 -14.86 -5.60 9.08
CA TYR A 80 -16.01 -5.62 8.18
C TYR A 80 -16.10 -6.90 7.33
N TRP A 81 -15.16 -7.82 7.52
CA TRP A 81 -15.06 -9.05 6.73
C TRP A 81 -16.34 -9.90 6.77
N GLN A 82 -16.94 -10.04 7.94
CA GLN A 82 -18.02 -10.99 8.16
C GLN A 82 -19.40 -10.47 7.68
N HIS A 83 -19.68 -9.18 7.93
CA HIS A 83 -20.99 -8.60 7.68
C HIS A 83 -21.03 -7.54 6.58
N GLY A 84 -19.87 -7.14 6.08
CA GLY A 84 -19.76 -6.13 5.03
C GLY A 84 -19.95 -6.71 3.64
N TYR A 85 -21.16 -6.67 3.10
CA TYR A 85 -21.47 -7.14 1.74
C TYR A 85 -20.71 -6.38 0.63
N HIS A 86 -20.28 -5.17 0.91
CA HIS A 86 -19.60 -4.28 -0.03
C HIS A 86 -18.08 -4.29 0.10
N VAL A 87 -17.52 -4.99 1.08
CA VAL A 87 -16.09 -4.98 1.40
C VAL A 87 -15.37 -6.10 0.65
N LEU A 88 -14.27 -5.73 -0.01
CA LEU A 88 -13.35 -6.68 -0.62
C LEU A 88 -12.55 -7.40 0.47
N LYS A 89 -12.48 -8.71 0.40
CA LYS A 89 -11.83 -9.57 1.41
C LYS A 89 -10.32 -9.72 1.19
N GLY A 90 -9.67 -8.66 0.80
CA GLY A 90 -8.24 -8.57 0.53
C GLY A 90 -7.94 -7.86 -0.78
N VAL A 91 -6.98 -6.96 -0.77
CA VAL A 91 -6.57 -6.22 -1.97
C VAL A 91 -5.78 -7.09 -2.94
N ASP A 92 -5.20 -8.17 -2.45
CA ASP A 92 -4.50 -9.20 -3.23
C ASP A 92 -5.38 -9.90 -4.28
N LEU A 93 -6.70 -9.87 -4.10
CA LEU A 93 -7.66 -10.34 -5.10
C LEU A 93 -7.72 -9.45 -6.36
N VAL A 94 -7.19 -8.24 -6.28
CA VAL A 94 -7.29 -7.24 -7.36
C VAL A 94 -5.94 -6.86 -7.93
N VAL A 95 -4.93 -6.70 -7.06
CA VAL A 95 -3.55 -6.33 -7.43
C VAL A 95 -2.57 -7.18 -6.64
N PRO A 96 -1.42 -7.55 -7.23
CA PRO A 96 -0.39 -8.30 -6.51
C PRO A 96 0.18 -7.44 -5.38
N VAL A 97 0.33 -8.02 -4.19
CA VAL A 97 0.86 -7.36 -3.01
C VAL A 97 2.27 -7.86 -2.72
N ASP A 98 3.20 -6.94 -2.54
CA ASP A 98 4.60 -7.25 -2.26
C ASP A 98 4.89 -7.34 -0.76
N VAL A 99 4.28 -6.45 0.03
CA VAL A 99 4.48 -6.38 1.48
C VAL A 99 3.15 -6.16 2.19
N TYR A 100 2.94 -6.89 3.28
CA TYR A 100 1.80 -6.72 4.18
C TYR A 100 2.26 -6.08 5.49
N VAL A 101 1.58 -5.02 5.90
CA VAL A 101 1.81 -4.35 7.19
C VAL A 101 0.61 -4.62 8.09
N PRO A 102 0.74 -5.51 9.09
CA PRO A 102 -0.36 -5.87 9.98
C PRO A 102 -0.66 -4.75 10.99
N GLY A 103 -1.92 -4.68 11.40
CA GLY A 103 -2.40 -3.75 12.42
C GLY A 103 -3.78 -3.21 12.11
N CYS A 104 -4.42 -2.57 13.10
CA CYS A 104 -5.75 -1.97 12.92
C CYS A 104 -5.93 -0.73 13.81
N PRO A 105 -5.35 0.41 13.41
CA PRO A 105 -4.34 0.65 12.38
C PRO A 105 -2.94 0.20 12.81
N PRO A 106 -2.04 -0.06 11.89
CA PRO A 106 -0.61 -0.23 12.21
C PRO A 106 -0.02 1.11 12.63
N ARG A 107 0.89 1.09 13.59
CA ARG A 107 1.63 2.29 14.00
C ARG A 107 2.54 2.79 12.88
N PRO A 108 2.92 4.08 12.89
CA PRO A 108 3.84 4.65 11.90
C PRO A 108 5.14 3.88 11.77
N GLU A 109 5.70 3.38 12.89
CA GLU A 109 6.93 2.60 12.89
C GLU A 109 6.78 1.27 12.15
N ALA A 110 5.62 0.62 12.26
CA ALA A 110 5.34 -0.62 11.53
C ALA A 110 5.24 -0.39 10.02
N LEU A 111 4.71 0.76 9.60
CA LEU A 111 4.71 1.15 8.18
C LEU A 111 6.13 1.41 7.69
N ILE A 112 6.95 2.12 8.46
CA ILE A 112 8.35 2.38 8.14
C ILE A 112 9.13 1.06 8.01
N GLU A 113 8.93 0.12 8.92
CA GLU A 113 9.53 -1.23 8.83
C GLU A 113 9.09 -1.96 7.55
N GLY A 114 7.81 -1.87 7.20
CA GLY A 114 7.28 -2.44 5.96
C GLY A 114 7.93 -1.83 4.71
N LEU A 115 8.17 -0.52 4.72
CA LEU A 115 8.87 0.19 3.64
C LEU A 115 10.34 -0.21 3.55
N LEU A 116 11.03 -0.37 4.68
CA LEU A 116 12.41 -0.86 4.70
C LEU A 116 12.52 -2.29 4.17
N LYS A 117 11.60 -3.18 4.53
CA LYS A 117 11.50 -4.52 3.95
C LYS A 117 11.27 -4.49 2.44
N LEU A 118 10.47 -3.55 1.96
CA LEU A 118 10.29 -3.37 0.52
C LEU A 118 11.56 -2.91 -0.16
N GLN A 119 12.31 -1.98 0.45
CA GLN A 119 13.61 -1.54 -0.09
C GLN A 119 14.61 -2.70 -0.17
N GLU A 120 14.68 -3.53 0.86
CA GLU A 120 15.52 -4.73 0.88
C GLU A 120 15.11 -5.72 -0.25
N LYS A 121 13.80 -5.93 -0.43
CA LYS A 121 13.28 -6.74 -1.53
C LYS A 121 13.70 -6.18 -2.90
N ILE A 122 13.57 -4.87 -3.11
CA ILE A 122 13.96 -4.20 -4.34
C ILE A 122 15.46 -4.35 -4.63
N GLN A 123 16.30 -4.24 -3.60
CA GLN A 123 17.75 -4.43 -3.75
C GLN A 123 18.12 -5.86 -4.13
N THR A 124 17.37 -6.84 -3.61
CA THR A 124 17.58 -8.26 -3.90
C THR A 124 17.05 -8.66 -5.27
N GLU A 125 15.90 -8.11 -5.67
CA GLU A 125 15.31 -8.31 -6.98
C GLU A 125 15.97 -7.38 -7.98
N ARG A 126 17.04 -7.83 -8.66
CA ARG A 126 17.65 -7.05 -9.75
C ARG A 126 16.59 -6.78 -10.82
N PRO A 127 16.40 -5.51 -11.27
CA PRO A 127 15.35 -5.14 -12.24
C PRO A 127 15.47 -5.86 -13.59
N LEU A 128 16.64 -6.41 -13.91
CA LEU A 128 16.88 -7.23 -15.12
C LEU A 128 16.26 -8.63 -15.05
N THR A 129 16.15 -9.21 -13.85
CA THR A 129 15.62 -10.57 -13.68
C THR A 129 14.09 -10.59 -13.79
N ARG A 130 13.41 -9.49 -13.48
CA ARG A 130 11.94 -9.39 -13.54
C ARG A 130 11.41 -9.26 -14.99
N LYS A 131 12.22 -8.84 -15.93
CA LYS A 131 11.86 -8.78 -17.36
C LYS A 131 12.00 -10.11 -18.09
N LEU A 132 12.65 -11.10 -17.47
CA LEU A 132 12.92 -12.42 -18.06
C LEU A 132 12.06 -13.53 -17.44
N ALA A 133 11.23 -13.22 -16.47
CA ALA A 133 10.26 -14.11 -15.87
C ALA A 133 8.84 -13.73 -16.31
#